data_3e2eaf3a72227f0b19e610a25cf07487
#
_entry.id   3e2eaf3a72227f0b19e610a25cf07487
#
_cell.length_a   1.000
_cell.length_b   1.000
_cell.length_c   1.000
_cell.angle_alpha   90.00
_cell.angle_beta   90.00
_cell.angle_gamma   90.00
#
_symmetry.space_group_name_H-M   'P 1'
#
loop_
_entity.id
_entity.type
_entity.pdbx_description
1 polymer ?
#
loop_
_entity_poly.entity_id
_entity_poly.type
_entity_poly.pdbx_seq_one_letter_code
_entity_poly.pdbx_strand_id
1 'polypeptide(L)'
;MTTIDPGTDLGTDSGTGAPTLAGIHHLKLPVTDLARSLEWYRSRLGYQVQVEFVEQGTLMGVGLAHPAGGPDLGLRLDPDRARAAAGFDYFAIGVPDKAAIDDLARRLDELGQPHAGVHRASLGWILPEVLDPDGHALRFYTMEHHTDVAPGEVATIHDPRETAERLEREEASRA
;
A
#
# COMPACT_ATOMS: atom_id res chain seq x y z
N MET A 1 -12.28 -12.74 46.06
CA MET A 1 -13.19 -13.57 45.27
C MET A 1 -13.90 -12.63 44.30
N THR A 2 -13.26 -12.34 43.20
CA THR A 2 -13.71 -11.35 42.22
C THR A 2 -14.14 -12.10 40.98
N THR A 3 -15.43 -12.07 40.71
CA THR A 3 -16.10 -12.72 39.60
C THR A 3 -15.76 -12.00 38.31
N ILE A 4 -15.19 -12.69 37.34
CA ILE A 4 -14.98 -12.21 35.99
C ILE A 4 -16.27 -12.44 35.23
N ASP A 5 -16.83 -11.38 34.67
CA ASP A 5 -18.01 -11.39 33.81
C ASP A 5 -17.59 -11.85 32.40
N PRO A 6 -18.12 -12.97 31.87
CA PRO A 6 -17.85 -13.42 30.52
C PRO A 6 -18.97 -12.98 29.58
N GLY A 7 -19.02 -11.72 29.21
CA GLY A 7 -20.09 -11.17 28.38
C GLY A 7 -19.64 -10.12 27.38
N THR A 8 -18.68 -10.45 26.51
CA THR A 8 -18.56 -9.71 25.24
C THR A 8 -19.13 -10.61 24.15
N ASP A 9 -20.44 -10.46 23.97
CA ASP A 9 -21.17 -11.00 22.80
C ASP A 9 -20.63 -10.31 21.54
N LEU A 10 -19.71 -10.98 20.88
CA LEU A 10 -19.34 -10.66 19.51
C LEU A 10 -20.54 -11.05 18.64
N GLY A 11 -21.36 -10.04 18.31
CA GLY A 11 -22.58 -10.14 17.56
C GLY A 11 -22.53 -11.20 16.46
N THR A 12 -23.35 -12.21 16.67
CA THR A 12 -23.55 -13.31 15.75
C THR A 12 -24.31 -12.85 14.52
N ASP A 13 -23.66 -13.07 13.38
CA ASP A 13 -24.21 -13.60 12.14
C ASP A 13 -25.59 -13.10 11.69
N SER A 14 -25.56 -12.23 10.75
CA SER A 14 -26.66 -12.03 9.80
C SER A 14 -26.68 -13.19 8.78
N GLY A 15 -27.23 -14.32 9.15
CA GLY A 15 -27.81 -15.45 8.40
C GLY A 15 -27.55 -15.63 6.89
N THR A 16 -26.39 -15.26 6.34
CA THR A 16 -26.08 -15.44 4.90
C THR A 16 -25.46 -16.81 4.60
N GLY A 17 -25.09 -17.60 5.61
CA GLY A 17 -24.34 -18.84 5.44
C GLY A 17 -22.91 -18.67 4.88
N ALA A 18 -22.45 -17.44 4.68
CA ALA A 18 -21.11 -17.15 4.22
C ALA A 18 -20.08 -17.32 5.36
N PRO A 19 -18.86 -17.81 5.08
CA PRO A 19 -17.82 -17.93 6.09
C PRO A 19 -17.33 -16.55 6.56
N THR A 20 -16.96 -16.46 7.83
CA THR A 20 -16.34 -15.25 8.39
C THR A 20 -14.94 -15.07 7.81
N LEU A 21 -14.67 -13.88 7.26
CA LEU A 21 -13.35 -13.47 6.78
C LEU A 21 -12.79 -12.38 7.69
N ALA A 22 -11.49 -12.45 7.98
CA ALA A 22 -10.80 -11.52 8.89
C ALA A 22 -10.00 -10.41 8.16
N GLY A 23 -10.17 -10.29 6.86
CA GLY A 23 -9.42 -9.34 6.03
C GLY A 23 -8.19 -9.96 5.36
N ILE A 24 -7.25 -9.11 4.95
CA ILE A 24 -5.99 -9.54 4.31
C ILE A 24 -4.96 -9.85 5.38
N HIS A 25 -4.46 -11.10 5.41
CA HIS A 25 -3.43 -11.51 6.35
C HIS A 25 -2.05 -10.93 5.97
N HIS A 26 -1.65 -11.06 4.71
CA HIS A 26 -0.43 -10.48 4.16
C HIS A 26 -0.52 -10.37 2.63
N LEU A 27 0.31 -9.53 2.05
CA LEU A 27 0.48 -9.42 0.61
C LEU A 27 1.79 -10.11 0.21
N LYS A 28 1.74 -10.99 -0.81
CA LYS A 28 2.90 -11.75 -1.25
C LYS A 28 3.38 -11.25 -2.61
N LEU A 29 4.65 -10.84 -2.68
CA LEU A 29 5.29 -10.32 -3.87
C LEU A 29 6.42 -11.26 -4.30
N PRO A 30 6.42 -11.74 -5.55
CA PRO A 30 7.56 -12.46 -6.11
C PRO A 30 8.70 -11.47 -6.38
N VAL A 31 9.95 -11.89 -6.17
CA VAL A 31 11.13 -11.05 -6.39
C VAL A 31 12.21 -11.82 -7.13
N THR A 32 13.04 -11.12 -7.90
CA THR A 32 14.17 -11.72 -8.61
C THR A 32 15.41 -11.82 -7.73
N ASP A 33 15.53 -10.96 -6.69
CA ASP A 33 16.63 -10.91 -5.74
C ASP A 33 16.12 -10.47 -4.37
N LEU A 34 16.14 -11.39 -3.40
CA LEU A 34 15.63 -11.12 -2.04
C LEU A 34 16.43 -10.05 -1.31
N ALA A 35 17.76 -10.03 -1.45
CA ALA A 35 18.60 -9.06 -0.73
C ALA A 35 18.37 -7.65 -1.24
N ARG A 36 18.28 -7.46 -2.56
CA ARG A 36 18.00 -6.18 -3.20
C ARG A 36 16.60 -5.67 -2.82
N SER A 37 15.59 -6.50 -2.93
CA SER A 37 14.21 -6.12 -2.63
C SER A 37 14.04 -5.85 -1.13
N LEU A 38 14.60 -6.69 -0.24
CA LEU A 38 14.59 -6.46 1.20
C LEU A 38 15.20 -5.10 1.57
N GLU A 39 16.38 -4.76 1.01
CA GLU A 39 17.02 -3.47 1.27
C GLU A 39 16.16 -2.30 0.79
N TRP A 40 15.48 -2.44 -0.33
CA TRP A 40 14.57 -1.43 -0.85
C TRP A 40 13.37 -1.20 0.08
N TYR A 41 12.66 -2.26 0.49
CA TYR A 41 11.51 -2.15 1.39
C TYR A 41 11.88 -1.59 2.76
N ARG A 42 13.08 -1.94 3.27
CA ARG A 42 13.60 -1.39 4.53
C ARG A 42 13.94 0.09 4.43
N SER A 43 14.73 0.47 3.44
CA SER A 43 15.28 1.83 3.35
C SER A 43 14.22 2.87 2.92
N ARG A 44 13.31 2.51 2.02
CA ARG A 44 12.28 3.43 1.52
C ARG A 44 11.04 3.47 2.40
N LEU A 45 10.54 2.30 2.76
CA LEU A 45 9.25 2.15 3.42
C LEU A 45 9.34 1.80 4.91
N GLY A 46 10.52 1.47 5.44
CA GLY A 46 10.71 1.20 6.87
C GLY A 46 10.31 -0.22 7.33
N TYR A 47 10.01 -1.14 6.41
CA TYR A 47 9.69 -2.52 6.75
C TYR A 47 10.86 -3.24 7.45
N GLN A 48 10.53 -4.18 8.32
CA GLN A 48 11.48 -4.98 9.08
C GLN A 48 11.20 -6.47 8.88
N VAL A 49 12.26 -7.29 8.86
CA VAL A 49 12.11 -8.74 8.79
C VAL A 49 11.48 -9.26 10.07
N GLN A 50 10.39 -10.01 9.92
CA GLN A 50 9.71 -10.71 10.99
C GLN A 50 10.01 -12.21 10.96
N VAL A 51 10.14 -12.81 9.77
CA VAL A 51 10.39 -14.24 9.59
C VAL A 51 11.15 -14.50 8.29
N GLU A 52 11.98 -15.54 8.31
CA GLU A 52 12.70 -16.04 7.13
C GLU A 52 12.20 -17.43 6.75
N PHE A 53 12.04 -17.67 5.45
CA PHE A 53 11.60 -18.95 4.89
C PHE A 53 12.76 -19.62 4.18
N VAL A 54 13.32 -20.67 4.82
CA VAL A 54 14.43 -21.47 4.29
C VAL A 54 13.90 -22.80 3.77
N GLU A 55 14.20 -23.12 2.51
CA GLU A 55 13.84 -24.38 1.86
C GLU A 55 15.10 -25.07 1.38
N GLN A 56 15.33 -26.30 1.83
CA GLN A 56 16.52 -27.11 1.50
C GLN A 56 17.84 -26.35 1.73
N GLY A 57 17.92 -25.58 2.81
CA GLY A 57 19.10 -24.78 3.18
C GLY A 57 19.26 -23.45 2.42
N THR A 58 18.33 -23.11 1.53
CA THR A 58 18.36 -21.86 0.76
C THR A 58 17.28 -20.92 1.27
N LEU A 59 17.63 -19.64 1.47
CA LEU A 59 16.65 -18.59 1.79
C LEU A 59 15.78 -18.32 0.57
N MET A 60 14.50 -18.65 0.67
CA MET A 60 13.54 -18.54 -0.43
C MET A 60 12.51 -17.43 -0.24
N GLY A 61 12.46 -16.81 0.92
CA GLY A 61 11.54 -15.70 1.18
C GLY A 61 11.71 -15.09 2.55
N VAL A 62 11.11 -13.93 2.74
CA VAL A 62 11.04 -13.23 4.03
C VAL A 62 9.63 -12.69 4.25
N GLY A 63 9.16 -12.73 5.48
CA GLY A 63 8.00 -11.98 5.94
C GLY A 63 8.44 -10.67 6.56
N LEU A 64 7.77 -9.59 6.19
CA LEU A 64 8.06 -8.24 6.62
C LEU A 64 6.86 -7.66 7.34
N ALA A 65 7.12 -6.97 8.46
CA ALA A 65 6.13 -6.16 9.17
C ALA A 65 6.58 -4.70 9.23
N HIS A 66 5.62 -3.78 9.22
CA HIS A 66 5.91 -2.36 9.40
C HIS A 66 5.68 -1.97 10.85
N PRO A 67 6.65 -1.30 11.54
CA PRO A 67 6.57 -1.01 12.99
C PRO A 67 5.43 -0.05 13.36
N ALA A 68 4.98 0.78 12.44
CA ALA A 68 3.82 1.66 12.64
C ALA A 68 2.48 1.04 12.24
N GLY A 69 2.45 -0.27 11.92
CA GLY A 69 1.25 -0.96 11.42
C GLY A 69 1.14 -0.91 9.90
N GLY A 70 0.04 -1.43 9.38
CA GLY A 70 -0.20 -1.60 7.94
C GLY A 70 -0.16 -3.07 7.52
N PRO A 71 -0.20 -3.38 6.22
CA PRO A 71 -0.20 -4.75 5.77
C PRO A 71 1.18 -5.39 5.94
N ASP A 72 1.23 -6.62 6.42
CA ASP A 72 2.43 -7.43 6.33
C ASP A 72 2.71 -7.80 4.88
N LEU A 73 4.00 -7.88 4.50
CA LEU A 73 4.44 -8.27 3.17
C LEU A 73 5.21 -9.59 3.24
N GLY A 74 5.07 -10.42 2.21
CA GLY A 74 5.91 -11.59 2.00
C GLY A 74 6.70 -11.43 0.70
N LEU A 75 8.02 -11.35 0.77
CA LEU A 75 8.86 -11.41 -0.42
C LEU A 75 9.23 -12.86 -0.70
N ARG A 76 8.99 -13.32 -1.93
CA ARG A 76 9.30 -14.68 -2.35
C ARG A 76 10.26 -14.68 -3.53
N LEU A 77 11.37 -15.40 -3.43
CA LEU A 77 12.28 -15.60 -4.55
C LEU A 77 11.61 -16.44 -5.64
N ASP A 78 11.17 -15.77 -6.69
CA ASP A 78 10.54 -16.38 -7.86
C ASP A 78 10.73 -15.42 -9.07
N PRO A 79 11.89 -15.50 -9.73
CA PRO A 79 12.25 -14.55 -10.79
C PRO A 79 11.29 -14.54 -11.98
N ASP A 80 10.68 -15.67 -12.31
CA ASP A 80 9.77 -15.74 -13.45
C ASP A 80 8.45 -15.05 -13.15
N ARG A 81 7.88 -15.27 -11.96
CA ARG A 81 6.67 -14.57 -11.54
C ARG A 81 6.91 -13.10 -11.28
N ALA A 82 8.08 -12.72 -10.76
CA ALA A 82 8.43 -11.31 -10.56
C ALA A 82 8.38 -10.54 -11.89
N ARG A 83 9.02 -11.07 -12.93
CA ARG A 83 8.99 -10.47 -14.27
C ARG A 83 7.58 -10.42 -14.88
N ALA A 84 6.78 -11.45 -14.65
CA ALA A 84 5.40 -11.50 -15.16
C ALA A 84 4.43 -10.56 -14.43
N ALA A 85 4.73 -10.18 -13.20
CA ALA A 85 3.89 -9.32 -12.36
C ALA A 85 4.29 -7.83 -12.40
N ALA A 86 5.38 -7.48 -13.08
CA ALA A 86 5.85 -6.11 -13.19
C ALA A 86 4.84 -5.19 -13.90
N GLY A 87 4.80 -3.91 -13.50
CA GLY A 87 4.05 -2.86 -14.17
C GLY A 87 2.58 -2.72 -13.78
N PHE A 88 2.09 -3.48 -12.78
CA PHE A 88 0.72 -3.36 -12.30
C PHE A 88 0.66 -3.10 -10.78
N ASP A 89 -0.32 -2.31 -10.34
CA ASP A 89 -0.59 -2.03 -8.93
C ASP A 89 -1.72 -2.93 -8.41
N TYR A 90 -1.37 -4.05 -7.82
CA TYR A 90 -2.32 -5.05 -7.32
C TYR A 90 -3.08 -4.61 -6.07
N PHE A 91 -2.58 -3.62 -5.35
CA PHE A 91 -3.14 -3.14 -4.08
C PHE A 91 -2.66 -1.73 -3.76
N ALA A 92 -3.40 -1.07 -2.88
CA ALA A 92 -2.98 0.19 -2.30
C ALA A 92 -2.61 -0.01 -0.82
N ILE A 93 -1.50 0.56 -0.40
CA ILE A 93 -1.08 0.60 1.01
C ILE A 93 -1.72 1.83 1.65
N GLY A 94 -2.46 1.63 2.74
CA GLY A 94 -3.09 2.70 3.48
C GLY A 94 -2.06 3.54 4.26
N VAL A 95 -2.17 4.87 4.16
CA VAL A 95 -1.49 5.83 5.04
C VAL A 95 -2.54 6.64 5.80
N PRO A 96 -2.27 7.16 7.02
CA PRO A 96 -3.31 7.77 7.85
C PRO A 96 -4.06 8.91 7.15
N ASP A 97 -3.33 9.92 6.67
CA ASP A 97 -3.88 11.20 6.23
C ASP A 97 -3.01 11.87 5.16
N LYS A 98 -3.42 13.09 4.76
CA LYS A 98 -2.71 13.90 3.76
C LYS A 98 -1.28 14.25 4.19
N ALA A 99 -1.05 14.53 5.46
CA ALA A 99 0.29 14.88 5.94
C ALA A 99 1.25 13.68 5.84
N ALA A 100 0.76 12.48 6.19
CA ALA A 100 1.55 11.25 6.12
C ALA A 100 1.92 10.88 4.68
N ILE A 101 1.02 11.07 3.70
CA ILE A 101 1.33 10.77 2.30
C ILE A 101 2.30 11.80 1.70
N ASP A 102 2.22 13.07 2.09
CA ASP A 102 3.16 14.11 1.68
C ASP A 102 4.57 13.86 2.27
N ASP A 103 4.63 13.45 3.53
CA ASP A 103 5.89 13.07 4.17
C ASP A 103 6.53 11.86 3.51
N LEU A 104 5.72 10.87 3.09
CA LEU A 104 6.20 9.72 2.33
C LEU A 104 6.76 10.16 0.98
N ALA A 105 6.04 11.00 0.22
CA ALA A 105 6.50 11.49 -1.08
C ALA A 105 7.83 12.24 -0.95
N ARG A 106 7.93 13.18 0.00
CA ARG A 106 9.17 13.91 0.28
C ARG A 106 10.34 12.97 0.65
N ARG A 107 10.10 11.95 1.48
CA ARG A 107 11.12 10.95 1.80
C ARG A 107 11.59 10.18 0.57
N LEU A 108 10.67 9.79 -0.32
CA LEU A 108 11.01 9.09 -1.56
C LEU A 108 11.83 9.99 -2.49
N ASP A 109 11.49 11.28 -2.60
CA ASP A 109 12.28 12.28 -3.34
C ASP A 109 13.71 12.39 -2.78
N GLU A 110 13.88 12.52 -1.45
CA GLU A 110 15.18 12.59 -0.78
C GLU A 110 16.04 11.34 -1.05
N LEU A 111 15.40 10.19 -1.26
CA LEU A 111 16.06 8.92 -1.59
C LEU A 111 16.22 8.68 -3.09
N GLY A 112 15.83 9.66 -3.93
CA GLY A 112 15.86 9.54 -5.39
C GLY A 112 14.96 8.46 -5.96
N GLN A 113 13.87 8.11 -5.26
CA GLN A 113 12.89 7.13 -5.70
C GLN A 113 11.80 7.82 -6.52
N PRO A 114 11.70 7.55 -7.84
CA PRO A 114 10.66 8.15 -8.69
C PRO A 114 9.25 7.74 -8.27
N HIS A 115 8.31 8.68 -8.43
CA HIS A 115 6.87 8.47 -8.27
C HIS A 115 6.09 9.56 -9.03
N ALA A 116 4.76 9.40 -9.20
CA ALA A 116 3.94 10.36 -9.95
C ALA A 116 3.49 11.59 -9.13
N GLY A 117 3.93 11.73 -7.89
CA GLY A 117 3.48 12.78 -6.97
C GLY A 117 2.17 12.47 -6.25
N VAL A 118 1.81 13.31 -5.29
CA VAL A 118 0.57 13.16 -4.52
C VAL A 118 -0.59 13.81 -5.26
N HIS A 119 -1.65 13.03 -5.53
CA HIS A 119 -2.83 13.48 -6.27
C HIS A 119 -4.10 13.32 -5.45
N ARG A 120 -5.09 14.19 -5.69
CA ARG A 120 -6.44 13.99 -5.19
C ARG A 120 -7.12 12.86 -5.99
N ALA A 121 -7.57 11.83 -5.31
CA ALA A 121 -8.40 10.77 -5.87
C ALA A 121 -9.88 10.93 -5.44
N SER A 122 -10.73 9.99 -5.83
CA SER A 122 -12.17 10.05 -5.53
C SER A 122 -12.51 10.13 -4.05
N LEU A 123 -11.85 9.35 -3.22
CA LEU A 123 -12.17 9.27 -1.78
C LEU A 123 -11.10 9.91 -0.89
N GLY A 124 -9.86 10.06 -1.35
CA GLY A 124 -8.74 10.55 -0.56
C GLY A 124 -7.58 10.95 -1.46
N TRP A 125 -6.38 10.98 -0.91
CA TRP A 125 -5.15 11.29 -1.63
C TRP A 125 -4.41 10.02 -2.01
N ILE A 126 -3.77 10.00 -3.18
CA ILE A 126 -2.97 8.88 -3.66
C ILE A 126 -1.56 9.33 -4.02
N LEU A 127 -0.61 8.40 -3.87
CA LEU A 127 0.75 8.48 -4.37
C LEU A 127 1.00 7.22 -5.21
N PRO A 128 0.84 7.29 -6.53
CA PRO A 128 1.00 6.16 -7.43
C PRO A 128 2.41 6.05 -8.02
N GLU A 129 2.65 5.00 -8.80
CA GLU A 129 3.86 4.78 -9.60
C GLU A 129 5.16 4.71 -8.78
N VAL A 130 5.09 4.23 -7.54
CA VAL A 130 6.30 3.89 -6.78
C VAL A 130 6.71 2.48 -7.16
N LEU A 131 7.70 2.36 -8.05
CA LEU A 131 8.17 1.06 -8.52
C LEU A 131 9.20 0.48 -7.55
N ASP A 132 9.00 -0.77 -7.15
CA ASP A 132 10.00 -1.54 -6.44
C ASP A 132 11.11 -2.04 -7.40
N PRO A 133 12.20 -2.69 -6.92
CA PRO A 133 13.28 -3.15 -7.79
C PRO A 133 12.89 -4.18 -8.86
N ASP A 134 11.78 -4.87 -8.68
CA ASP A 134 11.25 -5.84 -9.66
C ASP A 134 10.16 -5.25 -10.56
N GLY A 135 9.85 -3.95 -10.40
CA GLY A 135 8.88 -3.23 -11.20
C GLY A 135 7.44 -3.43 -10.74
N HIS A 136 7.20 -3.95 -9.54
CA HIS A 136 5.86 -3.92 -8.95
C HIS A 136 5.48 -2.46 -8.68
N ALA A 137 4.35 -2.03 -9.21
CA ALA A 137 3.83 -0.70 -8.97
C ALA A 137 3.14 -0.66 -7.61
N LEU A 138 3.67 0.11 -6.69
CA LEU A 138 3.04 0.36 -5.40
C LEU A 138 2.22 1.64 -5.48
N ARG A 139 1.04 1.60 -4.88
CA ARG A 139 0.16 2.75 -4.69
C ARG A 139 -0.06 2.95 -3.20
N PHE A 140 0.02 4.19 -2.76
CA PHE A 140 -0.38 4.59 -1.41
C PHE A 140 -1.67 5.38 -1.47
N TYR A 141 -2.52 5.22 -0.46
CA TYR A 141 -3.83 5.88 -0.40
C TYR A 141 -4.12 6.31 1.04
N THR A 142 -4.68 7.50 1.25
CA THR A 142 -5.04 7.93 2.60
C THR A 142 -6.25 7.16 3.12
N MET A 143 -6.21 6.78 4.40
CA MET A 143 -7.40 6.27 5.12
C MET A 143 -8.38 7.39 5.43
N GLU A 144 -7.90 8.63 5.54
CA GLU A 144 -8.71 9.82 5.61
C GLU A 144 -9.41 10.07 4.28
N HIS A 145 -10.72 10.21 4.31
CA HIS A 145 -11.54 10.49 3.13
C HIS A 145 -11.82 11.99 3.00
N HIS A 146 -12.05 12.42 1.77
CA HIS A 146 -12.57 13.77 1.50
C HIS A 146 -13.97 13.91 2.06
N THR A 147 -14.26 15.04 2.73
CA THR A 147 -15.56 15.31 3.34
C THR A 147 -16.61 15.84 2.36
N ASP A 148 -16.18 16.21 1.16
CA ASP A 148 -17.02 16.79 0.10
C ASP A 148 -17.50 15.75 -0.94
N VAL A 149 -17.22 14.46 -0.72
CA VAL A 149 -17.70 13.36 -1.58
C VAL A 149 -18.98 12.77 -1.00
N ALA A 150 -20.09 12.89 -1.74
CA ALA A 150 -21.37 12.33 -1.32
C ALA A 150 -21.42 10.79 -1.53
N PRO A 151 -22.11 10.03 -0.64
CA PRO A 151 -22.36 8.62 -0.87
C PRO A 151 -23.07 8.35 -2.20
N GLY A 152 -22.52 7.47 -3.02
CA GLY A 152 -23.09 7.14 -4.34
C GLY A 152 -22.69 8.07 -5.47
N GLU A 153 -21.85 9.07 -5.21
CA GLU A 153 -21.26 9.90 -6.25
C GLU A 153 -20.39 9.09 -7.19
N VAL A 154 -20.53 9.33 -8.50
CA VAL A 154 -19.72 8.67 -9.51
C VAL A 154 -18.31 9.27 -9.48
N ALA A 155 -17.33 8.49 -9.04
CA ALA A 155 -15.94 8.91 -9.10
C ALA A 155 -15.47 8.96 -10.55
N THR A 156 -15.15 10.14 -11.05
CA THR A 156 -14.44 10.28 -12.32
C THR A 156 -12.95 10.15 -12.05
N ILE A 157 -12.35 9.09 -12.57
CA ILE A 157 -10.89 8.90 -12.52
C ILE A 157 -10.29 9.73 -13.64
N HIS A 158 -9.52 10.74 -13.29
CA HIS A 158 -8.72 11.51 -14.24
C HIS A 158 -7.29 10.96 -14.24
N ASP A 159 -6.67 10.92 -15.42
CA ASP A 159 -5.24 10.65 -15.51
C ASP A 159 -4.50 11.71 -14.65
N PRO A 160 -3.60 11.29 -13.74
CA PRO A 160 -2.84 12.23 -12.91
C PRO A 160 -2.10 13.30 -13.72
N ARG A 161 -1.60 12.95 -14.91
CA ARG A 161 -0.90 13.86 -15.82
C ARG A 161 -1.85 14.90 -16.39
N GLU A 162 -3.04 14.49 -16.83
CA GLU A 162 -4.08 15.42 -17.31
C GLU A 162 -4.54 16.37 -16.21
N THR A 163 -4.62 15.88 -14.97
CA THR A 163 -5.00 16.69 -13.81
C THR A 163 -3.93 17.74 -13.49
N ALA A 164 -2.65 17.37 -13.49
CA ALA A 164 -1.53 18.29 -13.27
C ALA A 164 -1.50 19.39 -14.35
N GLU A 165 -1.56 19.01 -15.62
CA GLU A 165 -1.59 19.96 -16.74
C GLU A 165 -2.81 20.88 -16.72
N ARG A 166 -3.96 20.42 -16.21
CA ARG A 166 -5.14 21.26 -16.04
C ARG A 166 -4.94 22.28 -14.94
N LEU A 167 -4.40 21.87 -13.79
CA LEU A 167 -4.14 22.77 -12.66
C LEU A 167 -3.11 23.84 -13.04
N GLU A 168 -2.05 23.49 -13.72
CA GLU A 168 -1.05 24.44 -14.24
C GLU A 168 -1.69 25.46 -15.20
N ARG A 169 -2.60 25.02 -16.09
CA ARG A 169 -3.34 25.90 -17.00
C ARG A 169 -4.30 26.83 -16.25
N GLU A 170 -4.98 26.34 -15.22
CA GLU A 170 -5.87 27.15 -14.38
C GLU A 170 -5.11 28.19 -13.57
N GLU A 171 -3.94 27.86 -13.01
CA GLU A 171 -3.08 28.80 -12.30
C GLU A 171 -2.51 29.87 -13.25
N ALA A 172 -2.03 29.47 -14.43
CA ALA A 172 -1.54 30.40 -15.44
C ALA A 172 -2.62 31.36 -15.96
N SER A 173 -3.90 30.97 -15.94
CA SER A 173 -5.01 31.81 -16.36
C SER A 173 -5.50 32.82 -15.31
N ARG A 174 -5.04 32.65 -14.05
CA ARG A 174 -5.36 33.54 -12.91
C ARG A 174 -4.27 34.59 -12.63
N ALA A 175 -3.11 34.44 -13.27
CA ALA A 175 -1.97 35.35 -13.15
C ALA A 175 -1.98 36.42 -14.25
#